data_176bb957bb4ac41a319a9137c06b74a7
#
_entry.id   176bb957bb4ac41a319a9137c06b74a7
#
_cell.length_a   1.000
_cell.length_b   1.000
_cell.length_c   1.000
_cell.angle_alpha   90.00
_cell.angle_beta   90.00
_cell.angle_gamma   90.00
#
_symmetry.space_group_name_H-M   'P 1'
#
loop_
_entity.id
_entity.type
_entity.pdbx_description
1 polymer ?
#
loop_
_entity_poly.entity_id
_entity_poly.type
_entity_poly.pdbx_seq_one_letter_code
_entity_poly.pdbx_strand_id
1 'polypeptide(L)'
;MVCTAPKLDKAAVRKMMVRRRNSLAAGEVTELSRKVEENLFSCDDFLDRQRILYYLSFNKEVSTDRMISRSLILQQKVYVPRINKSAKKMEICQIKSLGVDMELNDFGIREPVHFTVELPKNIDVVIAPGLAFDPSGGRIGFGGGYYDKLFAELPKSCLLIGIAYNFQILDSLNQDFWDKKVQKIMTEKEILNSLVIRKP
;
A
#
# COMPACT_ATOMS: atom_id res chain seq x y z
N MET A 1 36.43 6.40 -6.47
CA MET A 1 35.42 5.88 -7.40
C MET A 1 34.42 5.04 -6.58
N VAL A 2 33.22 5.57 -6.34
CA VAL A 2 32.17 4.79 -5.66
C VAL A 2 31.58 3.86 -6.71
N CYS A 3 31.89 2.59 -6.61
CA CYS A 3 31.31 1.54 -7.45
C CYS A 3 29.83 1.42 -7.09
N THR A 4 28.94 2.14 -7.80
CA THR A 4 27.51 1.97 -7.64
C THR A 4 27.15 0.61 -8.25
N ALA A 5 26.68 -0.32 -7.41
CA ALA A 5 26.14 -1.58 -7.90
C ALA A 5 25.06 -1.30 -8.97
N PRO A 6 25.01 -2.08 -10.06
CA PRO A 6 24.04 -1.88 -11.12
C PRO A 6 22.62 -1.94 -10.51
N LYS A 7 21.84 -0.88 -10.69
CA LYS A 7 20.45 -0.86 -10.24
C LYS A 7 19.68 -1.95 -10.97
N LEU A 8 19.05 -2.84 -10.21
CA LEU A 8 18.23 -3.92 -10.76
C LEU A 8 17.10 -3.36 -11.62
N ASP A 9 16.83 -4.00 -12.76
CA ASP A 9 15.66 -3.71 -13.58
C ASP A 9 14.36 -3.97 -12.82
N LYS A 10 13.33 -3.14 -13.05
CA LYS A 10 12.00 -3.26 -12.37
C LYS A 10 11.38 -4.65 -12.55
N ALA A 11 11.55 -5.30 -13.71
CA ALA A 11 11.01 -6.63 -13.96
C ALA A 11 11.74 -7.70 -13.12
N ALA A 12 13.06 -7.61 -13.02
CA ALA A 12 13.87 -8.50 -12.18
C ALA A 12 13.51 -8.36 -10.70
N VAL A 13 13.34 -7.12 -10.21
CA VAL A 13 12.90 -6.86 -8.82
C VAL A 13 11.51 -7.46 -8.56
N ARG A 14 10.55 -7.27 -9.47
CA ARG A 14 9.20 -7.88 -9.33
C ARG A 14 9.28 -9.39 -9.19
N LYS A 15 10.01 -10.05 -10.09
CA LYS A 15 10.15 -11.53 -10.10
C LYS A 15 10.79 -12.02 -8.80
N MET A 16 11.85 -11.36 -8.35
CA MET A 16 12.56 -11.72 -7.10
C MET A 16 11.64 -11.58 -5.89
N MET A 17 10.93 -10.45 -5.75
CA MET A 17 10.09 -10.18 -4.59
C MET A 17 8.84 -11.05 -4.55
N VAL A 18 8.20 -11.31 -5.69
CA VAL A 18 7.07 -12.26 -5.77
C VAL A 18 7.53 -13.66 -5.33
N ARG A 19 8.69 -14.13 -5.80
CA ARG A 19 9.21 -15.44 -5.40
C ARG A 19 9.48 -15.49 -3.89
N ARG A 20 10.14 -14.47 -3.33
CA ARG A 20 10.47 -14.41 -1.91
C ARG A 20 9.21 -14.31 -1.05
N ARG A 21 8.22 -13.53 -1.45
CA ARG A 21 6.93 -13.44 -0.76
C ARG A 21 6.17 -14.77 -0.77
N ASN A 22 6.17 -15.46 -1.91
CA ASN A 22 5.50 -16.76 -2.05
C ASN A 22 6.16 -17.87 -1.23
N SER A 23 7.43 -17.74 -0.84
CA SER A 23 8.10 -18.72 0.03
C SER A 23 7.72 -18.61 1.51
N LEU A 24 7.08 -17.52 1.94
CA LEU A 24 6.63 -17.38 3.32
C LEU A 24 5.59 -18.46 3.68
N ALA A 25 5.69 -19.03 4.87
CA ALA A 25 4.63 -19.86 5.42
C ALA A 25 3.43 -19.02 5.87
N ALA A 26 2.23 -19.61 5.95
CA ALA A 26 1.03 -18.88 6.37
C ALA A 26 1.18 -18.27 7.78
N GLY A 27 1.80 -18.99 8.71
CA GLY A 27 2.08 -18.50 10.06
C GLY A 27 3.03 -17.29 10.08
N GLU A 28 4.04 -17.28 9.19
CA GLU A 28 4.95 -16.13 9.05
C GLU A 28 4.20 -14.90 8.53
N VAL A 29 3.35 -15.06 7.50
CA VAL A 29 2.52 -13.97 6.98
C VAL A 29 1.67 -13.35 8.10
N THR A 30 1.03 -14.19 8.92
CA THR A 30 0.18 -13.73 10.04
C THR A 30 1.00 -12.95 11.07
N GLU A 31 2.13 -13.50 11.52
CA GLU A 31 2.95 -12.88 12.57
C GLU A 31 3.63 -11.59 12.09
N LEU A 32 4.20 -11.59 10.88
CA LEU A 32 4.83 -10.40 10.32
C LEU A 32 3.79 -9.30 10.07
N SER A 33 2.61 -9.66 9.56
CA SER A 33 1.52 -8.68 9.35
C SER A 33 1.04 -8.06 10.66
N ARG A 34 0.98 -8.85 11.76
CA ARG A 34 0.64 -8.35 13.09
C ARG A 34 1.62 -7.28 13.56
N LYS A 35 2.92 -7.50 13.37
CA LYS A 35 3.95 -6.52 13.74
C LYS A 35 3.88 -5.25 12.89
N VAL A 36 3.60 -5.38 11.59
CA VAL A 36 3.36 -4.21 10.72
C VAL A 36 2.13 -3.44 11.19
N GLU A 37 1.05 -4.13 11.59
CA GLU A 37 -0.13 -3.51 12.18
C GLU A 37 0.23 -2.72 13.45
N GLU A 38 1.02 -3.29 14.35
CA GLU A 38 1.45 -2.62 15.59
C GLU A 38 2.23 -1.33 15.28
N ASN A 39 3.15 -1.38 14.34
CA ASN A 39 3.90 -0.19 13.90
C ASN A 39 2.99 0.87 13.25
N LEU A 40 2.01 0.46 12.44
CA LEU A 40 1.05 1.38 11.84
C LEU A 40 0.24 2.11 12.93
N PHE A 41 -0.29 1.36 13.91
CA PHE A 41 -1.12 1.92 14.98
C PHE A 41 -0.32 2.51 16.15
N SER A 42 1.00 2.55 16.09
CA SER A 42 1.87 3.36 16.96
C SER A 42 2.26 4.71 16.34
N CYS A 43 1.82 4.98 15.11
CA CYS A 43 2.16 6.19 14.38
C CYS A 43 1.08 7.25 14.58
N ASP A 44 1.38 8.34 15.32
CA ASP A 44 0.44 9.42 15.59
C ASP A 44 -0.08 10.07 14.30
N ASP A 45 0.81 10.31 13.32
CA ASP A 45 0.41 10.85 12.01
C ASP A 45 -0.69 10.01 11.31
N PHE A 46 -0.74 8.71 11.58
CA PHE A 46 -1.79 7.82 11.07
C PHE A 46 -3.05 7.88 11.94
N LEU A 47 -2.90 7.84 13.27
CA LEU A 47 -4.03 7.81 14.22
C LEU A 47 -4.90 9.07 14.14
N ASP A 48 -4.30 10.22 13.85
CA ASP A 48 -4.99 11.51 13.71
C ASP A 48 -5.87 11.61 12.44
N ARG A 49 -5.84 10.59 11.58
CA ARG A 49 -6.55 10.60 10.30
C ARG A 49 -7.89 9.88 10.39
N GLN A 50 -8.86 10.37 9.60
CA GLN A 50 -10.24 9.87 9.66
C GLN A 50 -10.66 9.07 8.41
N ARG A 51 -10.08 9.34 7.24
CA ARG A 51 -10.48 8.74 5.96
C ARG A 51 -9.32 7.97 5.37
N ILE A 52 -9.35 6.64 5.50
CA ILE A 52 -8.21 5.79 5.21
C ILE A 52 -8.56 4.83 4.08
N LEU A 53 -7.79 4.90 2.99
CA LEU A 53 -7.85 3.95 1.90
C LEU A 53 -6.84 2.83 2.14
N TYR A 54 -7.33 1.62 2.36
CA TYR A 54 -6.53 0.39 2.42
C TYR A 54 -6.59 -0.37 1.10
N TYR A 55 -5.52 -1.08 0.74
CA TYR A 55 -5.68 -2.17 -0.25
C TYR A 55 -6.25 -3.42 0.43
N LEU A 56 -6.87 -4.29 -0.35
CA LEU A 56 -7.27 -5.62 0.11
C LEU A 56 -6.17 -6.61 -0.23
N SER A 57 -5.51 -7.15 0.78
CA SER A 57 -4.34 -8.01 0.62
C SER A 57 -4.65 -9.32 -0.12
N PHE A 58 -3.76 -9.73 -1.00
CA PHE A 58 -3.80 -11.01 -1.71
C PHE A 58 -2.39 -11.59 -1.88
N ASN A 59 -2.29 -12.88 -2.22
CA ASN A 59 -1.02 -13.56 -2.53
C ASN A 59 0.11 -13.27 -1.53
N LYS A 60 -0.14 -13.53 -0.26
CA LYS A 60 0.82 -13.36 0.85
C LYS A 60 1.40 -11.94 0.96
N GLU A 61 0.66 -10.91 0.58
CA GLU A 61 0.95 -9.53 0.98
C GLU A 61 0.85 -9.38 2.49
N VAL A 62 1.39 -8.30 3.03
CA VAL A 62 1.07 -7.90 4.42
C VAL A 62 -0.45 -7.80 4.54
N SER A 63 -1.03 -8.60 5.44
CA SER A 63 -2.49 -8.66 5.58
C SER A 63 -3.03 -7.36 6.16
N THR A 64 -4.01 -6.77 5.49
CA THR A 64 -4.68 -5.54 5.91
C THR A 64 -5.98 -5.79 6.68
N ASP A 65 -6.46 -7.03 6.75
CA ASP A 65 -7.78 -7.34 7.31
C ASP A 65 -7.93 -6.91 8.78
N ARG A 66 -6.91 -7.19 9.61
CA ARG A 66 -6.90 -6.77 11.02
C ARG A 66 -6.79 -5.25 11.16
N MET A 67 -5.97 -4.60 10.30
CA MET A 67 -5.81 -3.15 10.27
C MET A 67 -7.13 -2.47 9.91
N ILE A 68 -7.83 -2.97 8.90
CA ILE A 68 -9.16 -2.50 8.48
C ILE A 68 -10.16 -2.66 9.63
N SER A 69 -10.23 -3.86 10.24
CA SER A 69 -11.14 -4.12 11.36
C SER A 69 -10.87 -3.18 12.54
N ARG A 70 -9.60 -2.96 12.87
CA ARG A 70 -9.19 -2.05 13.95
C ARG A 70 -9.55 -0.60 13.65
N SER A 71 -9.34 -0.13 12.43
CA SER A 71 -9.75 1.21 11.99
C SER A 71 -11.26 1.41 12.07
N LEU A 72 -12.05 0.40 11.70
CA LEU A 72 -13.52 0.44 11.85
C LEU A 72 -13.95 0.52 13.31
N ILE A 73 -13.30 -0.23 14.22
CA ILE A 73 -13.54 -0.16 15.67
C ILE A 73 -13.21 1.24 16.21
N LEU A 74 -12.15 1.87 15.72
CA LEU A 74 -11.76 3.25 16.05
C LEU A 74 -12.64 4.31 15.38
N GLN A 75 -13.72 3.89 14.70
CA GLN A 75 -14.66 4.76 13.99
C GLN A 75 -14.05 5.60 12.87
N GLN A 76 -12.88 5.20 12.35
CA GLN A 76 -12.32 5.77 11.14
C GLN A 76 -13.16 5.32 9.93
N LYS A 77 -13.29 6.19 8.92
CA LYS A 77 -13.94 5.85 7.66
C LYS A 77 -12.97 5.06 6.80
N VAL A 78 -13.31 3.80 6.55
CA VAL A 78 -12.46 2.89 5.78
C VAL A 78 -12.94 2.81 4.35
N TYR A 79 -11.98 2.88 3.45
CA TYR A 79 -12.16 2.76 2.00
C TYR A 79 -11.26 1.66 1.45
N VAL A 80 -11.71 1.02 0.38
CA VAL A 80 -10.96 0.00 -0.36
C VAL A 80 -11.04 0.26 -1.86
N PRO A 81 -10.05 -0.17 -2.65
CA PRO A 81 -10.07 0.04 -4.09
C PRO A 81 -10.99 -0.96 -4.79
N ARG A 82 -11.60 -0.51 -5.87
CA ARG A 82 -12.27 -1.33 -6.88
C ARG A 82 -11.78 -0.91 -8.27
N ILE A 83 -11.58 -1.87 -9.15
CA ILE A 83 -11.12 -1.58 -10.51
C ILE A 83 -12.32 -1.43 -11.45
N ASN A 84 -12.59 -0.23 -11.89
CA ASN A 84 -13.52 0.02 -12.99
C ASN A 84 -12.80 -0.27 -14.31
N LYS A 85 -13.07 -1.46 -14.90
CA LYS A 85 -12.40 -1.94 -16.11
C LYS A 85 -12.73 -1.06 -17.33
N SER A 86 -13.98 -0.61 -17.45
CA SER A 86 -14.44 0.22 -18.57
C SER A 86 -13.78 1.60 -18.55
N ALA A 87 -13.66 2.22 -17.36
CA ALA A 87 -13.00 3.51 -17.19
C ALA A 87 -11.48 3.39 -17.03
N LYS A 88 -10.92 2.18 -16.92
CA LYS A 88 -9.50 1.92 -16.61
C LYS A 88 -8.99 2.71 -15.40
N LYS A 89 -9.84 2.84 -14.39
CA LYS A 89 -9.63 3.67 -13.21
C LYS A 89 -9.87 2.85 -11.93
N MET A 90 -9.15 3.25 -10.87
CA MET A 90 -9.41 2.78 -9.52
C MET A 90 -10.49 3.67 -8.88
N GLU A 91 -11.58 3.06 -8.43
CA GLU A 91 -12.62 3.69 -7.62
C GLU A 91 -12.31 3.48 -6.14
N ILE A 92 -12.62 4.47 -5.32
CA ILE A 92 -12.43 4.44 -3.87
C ILE A 92 -13.79 4.15 -3.25
N CYS A 93 -13.96 2.98 -2.65
CA CYS A 93 -15.25 2.47 -2.18
C CYS A 93 -15.29 2.43 -0.66
N GLN A 94 -16.23 3.14 -0.05
CA GLN A 94 -16.41 3.07 1.41
C GLN A 94 -16.98 1.71 1.80
N ILE A 95 -16.43 1.12 2.87
CA ILE A 95 -16.94 -0.10 3.50
C ILE A 95 -17.24 0.13 4.98
N LYS A 96 -18.19 -0.65 5.51
CA LYS A 96 -18.55 -0.65 6.94
C LYS A 96 -18.11 -1.91 7.68
N SER A 97 -17.76 -2.96 6.92
CA SER A 97 -17.26 -4.23 7.48
C SER A 97 -16.45 -4.97 6.41
N LEU A 98 -15.60 -5.91 6.84
CA LEU A 98 -14.99 -6.92 5.98
C LEU A 98 -15.87 -8.19 5.98
N GLY A 99 -16.03 -8.80 4.83
CA GLY A 99 -16.68 -10.12 4.71
C GLY A 99 -18.17 -10.09 4.36
N VAL A 100 -18.82 -8.94 4.34
CA VAL A 100 -20.18 -8.79 3.81
C VAL A 100 -20.07 -8.10 2.45
N ASP A 101 -20.73 -8.66 1.42
CA ASP A 101 -20.81 -8.05 0.09
C ASP A 101 -19.46 -7.84 -0.62
N MET A 102 -18.56 -8.84 -0.54
CA MET A 102 -17.30 -8.89 -1.29
C MET A 102 -17.34 -9.97 -2.35
N GLU A 103 -16.85 -9.67 -3.55
CA GLU A 103 -16.62 -10.63 -4.62
C GLU A 103 -15.14 -10.68 -5.02
N LEU A 104 -14.73 -11.74 -5.71
CA LEU A 104 -13.39 -11.84 -6.26
C LEU A 104 -13.40 -11.31 -7.69
N ASN A 105 -12.50 -10.40 -8.00
CA ASN A 105 -12.27 -9.97 -9.38
C ASN A 105 -11.44 -11.01 -10.16
N ASP A 106 -11.16 -10.77 -11.45
CA ASP A 106 -10.40 -11.68 -12.32
C ASP A 106 -8.97 -11.95 -11.83
N PHE A 107 -8.43 -11.14 -10.93
CA PHE A 107 -7.10 -11.30 -10.33
C PHE A 107 -7.14 -12.04 -8.99
N GLY A 108 -8.33 -12.45 -8.52
CA GLY A 108 -8.53 -13.07 -7.21
C GLY A 108 -8.45 -12.09 -6.05
N ILE A 109 -8.58 -10.79 -6.31
CA ILE A 109 -8.60 -9.73 -5.30
C ILE A 109 -10.06 -9.47 -4.92
N ARG A 110 -10.34 -9.37 -3.63
CA ARG A 110 -11.67 -9.01 -3.12
C ARG A 110 -12.01 -7.57 -3.53
N GLU A 111 -13.25 -7.37 -3.97
CA GLU A 111 -13.81 -6.04 -4.27
C GLU A 111 -15.22 -5.93 -3.68
N PRO A 112 -15.66 -4.74 -3.21
CA PRO A 112 -17.01 -4.56 -2.70
C PRO A 112 -18.04 -4.63 -3.82
N VAL A 113 -19.16 -5.32 -3.55
CA VAL A 113 -20.33 -5.41 -4.46
C VAL A 113 -21.24 -4.19 -4.27
N HIS A 114 -21.54 -3.86 -3.02
CA HIS A 114 -22.32 -2.67 -2.64
C HIS A 114 -21.40 -1.62 -2.04
N PHE A 115 -21.33 -0.46 -2.69
CA PHE A 115 -20.40 0.60 -2.29
C PHE A 115 -20.90 1.99 -2.66
N THR A 116 -20.38 2.98 -1.92
CA THR A 116 -20.45 4.39 -2.30
C THR A 116 -19.06 4.83 -2.71
N VAL A 117 -18.96 5.44 -3.90
CA VAL A 117 -17.69 5.95 -4.42
C VAL A 117 -17.35 7.26 -3.73
N GLU A 118 -16.12 7.36 -3.23
CA GLU A 118 -15.57 8.56 -2.64
C GLU A 118 -14.60 9.25 -3.61
N LEU A 119 -14.47 10.55 -3.48
CA LEU A 119 -13.53 11.34 -4.29
C LEU A 119 -12.12 11.29 -3.70
N PRO A 120 -11.08 11.17 -4.53
CA PRO A 120 -9.68 11.13 -4.05
C PRO A 120 -9.31 12.31 -3.14
N LYS A 121 -9.84 13.51 -3.42
CA LYS A 121 -9.58 14.72 -2.63
C LYS A 121 -10.01 14.64 -1.16
N ASN A 122 -10.89 13.70 -0.82
CA ASN A 122 -11.41 13.52 0.54
C ASN A 122 -10.61 12.49 1.34
N ILE A 123 -9.61 11.82 0.79
CA ILE A 123 -8.82 10.79 1.47
C ILE A 123 -7.68 11.45 2.24
N ASP A 124 -7.55 11.07 3.53
CA ASP A 124 -6.52 11.60 4.44
C ASP A 124 -5.25 10.75 4.41
N VAL A 125 -5.40 9.42 4.25
CA VAL A 125 -4.29 8.45 4.21
C VAL A 125 -4.55 7.40 3.17
N VAL A 126 -3.50 7.01 2.45
CA VAL A 126 -3.49 5.80 1.62
C VAL A 126 -2.46 4.82 2.14
N ILE A 127 -2.92 3.62 2.51
CA ILE A 127 -2.07 2.47 2.75
C ILE A 127 -1.81 1.79 1.42
N ALA A 128 -0.58 1.89 0.93
CA ALA A 128 -0.20 1.47 -0.42
C ALA A 128 0.53 0.13 -0.41
N PRO A 129 0.13 -0.82 -1.27
CA PRO A 129 0.88 -2.06 -1.47
C PRO A 129 2.11 -1.81 -2.34
N GLY A 130 3.09 -2.72 -2.22
CA GLY A 130 4.25 -2.73 -3.09
C GLY A 130 4.95 -4.07 -3.11
N LEU A 131 5.69 -4.34 -4.18
CA LEU A 131 6.60 -5.47 -4.26
C LEU A 131 7.97 -5.14 -3.67
N ALA A 132 8.42 -3.88 -3.83
CA ALA A 132 9.63 -3.38 -3.22
C ALA A 132 9.50 -1.90 -2.90
N PHE A 133 10.24 -1.46 -1.89
CA PHE A 133 10.38 -0.06 -1.48
C PHE A 133 11.85 0.28 -1.28
N ASP A 134 12.18 1.57 -1.28
CA ASP A 134 13.49 2.06 -0.85
C ASP A 134 13.33 3.17 0.21
N PRO A 135 14.39 3.46 1.01
CA PRO A 135 14.33 4.47 2.06
C PRO A 135 13.97 5.88 1.59
N SER A 136 14.08 6.16 0.28
CA SER A 136 13.66 7.45 -0.30
C SER A 136 12.16 7.52 -0.61
N GLY A 137 11.39 6.46 -0.27
CA GLY A 137 9.96 6.34 -0.55
C GLY A 137 9.63 5.80 -1.95
N GLY A 138 10.64 5.42 -2.72
CA GLY A 138 10.45 4.78 -4.00
C GLY A 138 9.68 3.46 -3.85
N ARG A 139 8.81 3.16 -4.83
CA ARG A 139 7.94 1.98 -4.79
C ARG A 139 7.89 1.28 -6.14
N ILE A 140 8.01 -0.05 -6.14
CA ILE A 140 7.72 -0.90 -7.29
C ILE A 140 6.44 -1.70 -6.98
N GLY A 141 5.39 -1.48 -7.79
CA GLY A 141 4.16 -2.28 -7.78
C GLY A 141 4.15 -3.33 -8.89
N PHE A 142 2.98 -3.94 -9.13
CA PHE A 142 2.79 -4.97 -10.16
C PHE A 142 2.88 -4.46 -11.61
N GLY A 143 2.91 -3.14 -11.85
CA GLY A 143 3.09 -2.54 -13.18
C GLY A 143 1.82 -2.00 -13.84
N GLY A 144 0.66 -2.11 -13.21
CA GLY A 144 -0.60 -1.58 -13.77
C GLY A 144 -0.77 -0.06 -13.68
N GLY A 145 0.08 0.65 -12.90
CA GLY A 145 0.06 2.11 -12.76
C GLY A 145 -1.17 2.68 -12.04
N TYR A 146 -2.06 1.85 -11.49
CA TYR A 146 -3.29 2.30 -10.84
C TYR A 146 -3.03 3.21 -9.64
N TYR A 147 -2.06 2.86 -8.78
CA TYR A 147 -1.71 3.67 -7.61
C TYR A 147 -1.04 4.98 -8.00
N ASP A 148 -0.19 5.00 -9.03
CA ASP A 148 0.49 6.22 -9.47
C ASP A 148 -0.51 7.23 -10.07
N LYS A 149 -1.52 6.74 -10.79
CA LYS A 149 -2.67 7.55 -11.25
C LYS A 149 -3.49 8.08 -10.08
N LEU A 150 -3.83 7.21 -9.12
CA LEU A 150 -4.57 7.60 -7.91
C LEU A 150 -3.79 8.68 -7.13
N PHE A 151 -2.50 8.46 -6.87
CA PHE A 151 -1.68 9.41 -6.12
C PHE A 151 -1.58 10.80 -6.77
N ALA A 152 -1.74 10.87 -8.10
CA ALA A 152 -1.78 12.14 -8.80
C ALA A 152 -3.08 12.95 -8.56
N GLU A 153 -4.16 12.26 -8.18
CA GLU A 153 -5.47 12.87 -7.90
C GLU A 153 -5.66 13.24 -6.42
N LEU A 154 -4.78 12.76 -5.52
CA LEU A 154 -4.87 13.00 -4.08
C LEU A 154 -4.42 14.42 -3.70
N PRO A 155 -4.96 14.99 -2.62
CA PRO A 155 -4.48 16.27 -2.10
C PRO A 155 -3.05 16.13 -1.56
N LYS A 156 -2.28 17.23 -1.61
CA LYS A 156 -0.90 17.26 -1.07
C LYS A 156 -0.84 16.93 0.43
N SER A 157 -1.93 17.10 1.16
CA SER A 157 -2.06 16.76 2.58
C SER A 157 -2.30 15.30 2.85
N CYS A 158 -2.64 14.49 1.83
CA CYS A 158 -2.84 13.06 1.98
C CYS A 158 -1.52 12.38 2.30
N LEU A 159 -1.52 11.58 3.37
CA LEU A 159 -0.37 10.81 3.80
C LEU A 159 -0.31 9.48 3.04
N LEU A 160 0.78 9.23 2.32
CA LEU A 160 1.00 7.97 1.62
C LEU A 160 1.92 7.08 2.48
N ILE A 161 1.40 5.95 2.92
CA ILE A 161 2.14 4.97 3.72
C ILE A 161 2.27 3.68 2.92
N GLY A 162 3.50 3.26 2.62
CA GLY A 162 3.76 1.92 2.11
C GLY A 162 3.80 0.94 3.27
N ILE A 163 3.19 -0.25 3.11
CA ILE A 163 3.41 -1.35 4.05
C ILE A 163 4.04 -2.53 3.34
N ALA A 164 5.02 -3.15 3.99
CA ALA A 164 5.87 -4.16 3.39
C ALA A 164 6.50 -5.05 4.47
N TYR A 165 6.96 -6.23 4.08
CA TYR A 165 7.91 -6.97 4.89
C TYR A 165 9.30 -6.32 4.75
N ASN A 166 10.10 -6.36 5.80
CA ASN A 166 11.43 -5.76 5.82
C ASN A 166 12.33 -6.21 4.65
N PHE A 167 12.20 -7.46 4.21
CA PHE A 167 12.96 -7.96 3.07
C PHE A 167 12.59 -7.31 1.71
N GLN A 168 11.50 -6.55 1.65
CA GLN A 168 11.07 -5.80 0.47
C GLN A 168 11.71 -4.40 0.43
N ILE A 169 12.48 -4.03 1.46
CA ILE A 169 13.26 -2.79 1.47
C ILE A 169 14.58 -3.04 0.77
N LEU A 170 14.82 -2.32 -0.30
CA LEU A 170 16.07 -2.33 -1.07
C LEU A 170 16.79 -0.99 -0.90
N ASP A 171 18.11 -0.97 -1.04
CA ASP A 171 18.91 0.24 -0.85
C ASP A 171 18.47 1.39 -1.78
N SER A 172 18.13 1.06 -3.02
CA SER A 172 17.61 2.03 -3.99
C SER A 172 16.84 1.33 -5.11
N LEU A 173 15.82 2.01 -5.63
CA LEU A 173 15.01 1.54 -6.76
C LEU A 173 15.21 2.45 -7.98
N ASN A 174 15.10 1.85 -9.18
CA ASN A 174 14.94 2.63 -10.40
C ASN A 174 13.54 3.23 -10.42
N GLN A 175 13.46 4.56 -10.35
CA GLN A 175 12.21 5.31 -10.40
C GLN A 175 12.14 6.07 -11.72
N ASP A 176 10.96 6.05 -12.36
CA ASP A 176 10.65 6.95 -13.45
C ASP A 176 10.16 8.29 -12.88
N PHE A 177 10.18 9.37 -13.67
CA PHE A 177 9.83 10.71 -13.20
C PHE A 177 8.35 10.85 -12.79
N TRP A 178 7.48 9.96 -13.28
CA TRP A 178 6.06 9.89 -12.92
C TRP A 178 5.77 9.02 -11.69
N ASP A 179 6.72 8.18 -11.26
CA ASP A 179 6.52 7.33 -10.09
C ASP A 179 6.37 8.19 -8.84
N LYS A 180 5.28 7.96 -8.10
CA LYS A 180 4.99 8.69 -6.87
C LYS A 180 5.57 7.98 -5.67
N LYS A 181 6.24 8.77 -4.81
CA LYS A 181 6.87 8.28 -3.59
C LYS A 181 5.90 8.26 -2.42
N VAL A 182 6.05 7.28 -1.53
CA VAL A 182 5.37 7.28 -0.23
C VAL A 182 6.18 8.08 0.80
N GLN A 183 5.51 8.66 1.79
CA GLN A 183 6.17 9.45 2.84
C GLN A 183 6.66 8.59 4.00
N LYS A 184 5.99 7.47 4.25
CA LYS A 184 6.38 6.52 5.30
C LYS A 184 6.33 5.11 4.76
N ILE A 185 7.17 4.24 5.31
CA ILE A 185 7.12 2.80 5.03
C ILE A 185 7.09 2.08 6.38
N MET A 186 6.07 1.25 6.58
CA MET A 186 5.93 0.42 7.78
C MET A 186 6.33 -1.01 7.47
N THR A 187 7.29 -1.53 8.22
CA THR A 187 7.68 -2.94 8.17
C THR A 187 7.46 -3.60 9.53
N GLU A 188 7.68 -4.90 9.63
CA GLU A 188 7.64 -5.60 10.92
C GLU A 188 8.81 -5.26 11.84
N LYS A 189 9.81 -4.52 11.35
CA LYS A 189 11.01 -4.15 12.12
C LYS A 189 11.06 -2.67 12.49
N GLU A 190 10.60 -1.81 11.59
CA GLU A 190 10.81 -0.37 11.74
C GLU A 190 9.81 0.46 10.93
N ILE A 191 9.75 1.74 11.28
CA ILE A 191 9.05 2.79 10.55
C ILE A 191 10.10 3.67 9.86
N LEU A 192 10.11 3.64 8.53
CA LEU A 192 10.99 4.49 7.73
C LEU A 192 10.24 5.76 7.31
N ASN A 193 10.81 6.92 7.66
CA ASN A 193 10.33 8.20 7.16
C ASN A 193 11.13 8.58 5.92
N SER A 194 10.50 8.54 4.75
CA SER A 194 11.17 8.99 3.54
C SER A 194 11.25 10.52 3.52
N LEU A 195 12.46 11.03 3.27
CA LEU A 195 12.67 12.46 3.05
C LEU A 195 12.10 12.84 1.68
N VAL A 196 10.78 12.94 1.59
CA VAL A 196 10.13 13.54 0.41
C VAL A 196 10.30 15.04 0.53
N ILE A 197 11.35 15.58 -0.08
CA ILE A 197 11.45 17.03 -0.30
C ILE A 197 10.29 17.40 -1.20
N ARG A 198 9.19 17.91 -0.63
CA ARG A 198 8.11 18.51 -1.40
C ARG A 198 8.69 19.77 -2.03
N LYS A 199 8.99 19.74 -3.33
CA LYS A 199 9.22 20.98 -4.04
C LYS A 199 7.99 21.86 -3.89
N PRO A 200 8.18 23.15 -3.58
CA PRO A 200 7.10 24.09 -3.35
C PRO A 200 6.15 24.21 -4.55
#